data_0bc0cddaa1cca10840b01d699fcef078
#
_entry.id   0bc0cddaa1cca10840b01d699fcef078
#
_cell.length_a   1.000
_cell.length_b   1.000
_cell.length_c   1.000
_cell.angle_alpha   90.00
_cell.angle_beta   90.00
_cell.angle_gamma   90.00
#
_symmetry.space_group_name_H-M   'P 1'
#
loop_
_entity.id
_entity.type
_entity.pdbx_description
1 polymer ?
#
loop_
_entity_poly.entity_id
_entity_poly.type
_entity_poly.pdbx_seq_one_letter_code
_entity_poly.pdbx_strand_id
1 'polypeptide(L)'
;MRRKFAKLGVAIAASIQLMTLNAIAVDWTHGTALNATPRMPQGFAHFNYVNPDAPKTGIVRQGALGSFDSFNDQITKGEAAPGISLTYETLMTPSLDETDISSSYGLLAEAIKYPDDFSSVSFRLNANAKWNDGAPVTVDDVIWSLNTLKEVNPQYAFYFANVIKGEKSGEREVTFTFSEKGNRELPHIMGQLPVLPKHWWEAKDSAGKQRSIADPTLEPPLGSGPYKVGKFEAGRYVEYVLADNYWGKNLNTRIGTENFAIQRYDLYGDEQVMMEAFKGGAFDYRFERSSKNWATGYEGLPALEKGFIIKEEFVNRDSGKMQAFVPNLRRDKFKDQRVRRALNLAFDFETTNRNSFFGLYERIPSYFAGTELASSGLPEGKELEILNTVKDKVPPEVFTKQYVNPVGGDNNKMRENYREALKLLKEAGWSLKSGTLVNDKSGEPFVIEYLDYSDVNSRFVLPYAQSLEKIGIKLDYRTVDSSSYEERARKFDYDMIMTGWGQSLSPGNEQRNYWGSQSVTQEGSKNYAGIGDPGVDALIDKVIFAPDHDTLVSATRALDRVLLAHDYVVPQWYSRVDRYVYWDRFGRPAKMPEYDFGFPTVWWYDQAKADRIK
;
A
#
# COMPACT_ATOMS: atom_id res chain seq x y z
N MET A 1 -15.67 -86.40 50.13
CA MET A 1 -15.86 -84.97 50.47
C MET A 1 -15.38 -84.09 49.30
N ARG A 2 -16.26 -83.61 48.48
CA ARG A 2 -15.97 -82.80 47.29
C ARG A 2 -16.41 -81.35 47.56
N ARG A 3 -15.43 -80.41 47.58
CA ARG A 3 -15.69 -78.96 47.62
C ARG A 3 -15.72 -78.41 46.19
N LYS A 4 -16.83 -77.81 45.81
CA LYS A 4 -17.04 -77.08 44.57
C LYS A 4 -16.46 -75.67 44.71
N PHE A 5 -15.56 -75.26 43.82
CA PHE A 5 -15.16 -73.84 43.66
C PHE A 5 -16.05 -73.19 42.59
N ALA A 6 -16.75 -72.15 42.99
CA ALA A 6 -17.48 -71.27 42.06
C ALA A 6 -16.52 -70.19 41.53
N LYS A 7 -16.41 -70.08 40.22
CA LYS A 7 -15.67 -68.98 39.56
C LYS A 7 -16.63 -67.82 39.34
N LEU A 8 -16.33 -66.72 39.99
CA LEU A 8 -17.02 -65.42 39.76
C LEU A 8 -16.29 -64.72 38.59
N GLY A 9 -16.97 -64.60 37.46
CA GLY A 9 -16.50 -63.79 36.31
C GLY A 9 -16.98 -62.34 36.46
N VAL A 10 -16.02 -61.41 36.61
CA VAL A 10 -16.29 -59.96 36.56
C VAL A 10 -16.19 -59.53 35.11
N ALA A 11 -17.31 -59.15 34.51
CA ALA A 11 -17.35 -58.49 33.21
C ALA A 11 -17.15 -56.99 33.40
N ILE A 12 -16.01 -56.48 32.95
CA ILE A 12 -15.73 -55.05 32.86
C ILE A 12 -16.31 -54.56 31.51
N ALA A 13 -17.42 -53.87 31.55
CA ALA A 13 -17.95 -53.15 30.39
C ALA A 13 -17.21 -51.81 30.26
N ALA A 14 -16.29 -51.71 29.31
CA ALA A 14 -15.67 -50.45 28.93
C ALA A 14 -16.65 -49.60 28.11
N SER A 15 -17.21 -48.60 28.76
CA SER A 15 -18.03 -47.56 28.08
C SER A 15 -17.06 -46.61 27.32
N ILE A 16 -16.95 -46.78 26.02
CA ILE A 16 -16.29 -45.80 25.15
C ILE A 16 -17.30 -44.64 24.99
N GLN A 17 -17.11 -43.57 25.76
CA GLN A 17 -17.77 -42.29 25.47
C GLN A 17 -17.08 -41.70 24.21
N LEU A 18 -17.74 -41.78 23.08
CA LEU A 18 -17.44 -40.91 21.93
C LEU A 18 -17.73 -39.46 22.37
N MET A 19 -16.68 -38.72 22.71
CA MET A 19 -16.77 -37.29 22.71
C MET A 19 -16.93 -36.84 21.26
N THR A 20 -18.18 -36.61 20.84
CA THR A 20 -18.47 -35.80 19.68
C THR A 20 -17.95 -34.38 19.99
N LEU A 21 -16.80 -34.00 19.46
CA LEU A 21 -16.41 -32.62 19.33
C LEU A 21 -17.49 -31.97 18.47
N ASN A 22 -18.44 -31.29 19.12
CA ASN A 22 -19.29 -30.33 18.42
C ASN A 22 -18.32 -29.27 17.87
N ALA A 23 -17.99 -29.36 16.59
CA ALA A 23 -17.42 -28.23 15.87
C ALA A 23 -18.41 -27.07 16.05
N ILE A 24 -18.04 -26.05 16.79
CA ILE A 24 -18.81 -24.81 16.87
C ILE A 24 -18.92 -24.34 15.42
N ALA A 25 -20.14 -24.33 14.90
CA ALA A 25 -20.38 -23.83 13.55
C ALA A 25 -20.02 -22.35 13.56
N VAL A 26 -19.00 -21.98 12.81
CA VAL A 26 -18.61 -20.58 12.65
C VAL A 26 -19.72 -19.87 11.89
N ASP A 27 -20.28 -18.84 12.48
CA ASP A 27 -21.40 -18.10 11.90
C ASP A 27 -20.96 -17.19 10.75
N TRP A 28 -21.84 -17.01 9.79
CA TRP A 28 -21.66 -16.06 8.71
C TRP A 28 -21.80 -14.62 9.23
N THR A 29 -20.83 -13.75 8.86
CA THR A 29 -20.84 -12.33 9.20
C THR A 29 -20.93 -11.46 7.94
N HIS A 30 -21.57 -10.29 8.05
CA HIS A 30 -21.74 -9.33 6.94
C HIS A 30 -20.49 -8.50 6.66
N GLY A 31 -19.53 -8.54 7.57
CA GLY A 31 -18.27 -7.79 7.50
C GLY A 31 -17.22 -8.41 8.41
N THR A 32 -16.01 -7.97 8.27
CA THR A 32 -14.86 -8.47 9.03
C THR A 32 -13.87 -7.33 9.30
N ALA A 33 -13.08 -7.46 10.36
CA ALA A 33 -11.99 -6.56 10.70
C ALA A 33 -10.83 -7.36 11.26
N LEU A 34 -9.60 -6.96 10.97
CA LEU A 34 -8.41 -7.72 11.36
C LEU A 34 -8.16 -7.66 12.88
N ASN A 35 -8.26 -6.48 13.45
CA ASN A 35 -7.91 -6.21 14.86
C ASN A 35 -9.04 -5.55 15.66
N ALA A 36 -10.21 -5.41 15.07
CA ALA A 36 -11.37 -4.76 15.67
C ALA A 36 -12.66 -5.48 15.28
N THR A 37 -13.78 -5.03 15.79
CA THR A 37 -15.11 -5.39 15.29
C THR A 37 -15.53 -4.35 14.26
N PRO A 38 -16.06 -4.75 13.09
CA PRO A 38 -16.61 -3.81 12.12
C PRO A 38 -17.60 -2.84 12.77
N ARG A 39 -17.44 -1.54 12.53
CA ARG A 39 -18.28 -0.50 13.17
C ARG A 39 -19.74 -0.54 12.73
N MET A 40 -19.98 -0.92 11.48
CA MET A 40 -21.34 -0.97 10.95
C MET A 40 -22.01 -2.26 11.37
N PRO A 41 -23.19 -2.21 12.03
CA PRO A 41 -23.92 -3.41 12.44
C PRO A 41 -24.52 -4.13 11.24
N GLN A 42 -24.85 -5.41 11.41
CA GLN A 42 -25.56 -6.17 10.37
C GLN A 42 -26.85 -5.45 9.99
N GLY A 43 -27.11 -5.32 8.68
CA GLY A 43 -28.30 -4.64 8.17
C GLY A 43 -28.26 -3.12 8.23
N PHE A 44 -27.09 -2.50 8.41
CA PHE A 44 -26.96 -1.05 8.33
C PHE A 44 -27.51 -0.50 6.99
N ALA A 45 -28.05 0.72 7.00
CA ALA A 45 -28.68 1.30 5.82
C ALA A 45 -27.69 1.78 4.77
N HIS A 46 -26.65 2.46 5.20
CA HIS A 46 -25.56 3.03 4.37
C HIS A 46 -24.40 3.44 5.30
N PHE A 47 -23.24 3.71 4.74
CA PHE A 47 -22.12 4.27 5.52
C PHE A 47 -22.45 5.66 6.09
N ASN A 48 -21.88 5.99 7.25
CA ASN A 48 -22.19 7.25 7.96
C ASN A 48 -21.62 8.49 7.29
N TYR A 49 -20.69 8.33 6.36
CA TYR A 49 -19.97 9.40 5.66
C TYR A 49 -20.50 9.65 4.24
N VAL A 50 -21.66 9.14 3.88
CA VAL A 50 -22.29 9.37 2.58
C VAL A 50 -23.54 10.23 2.70
N ASN A 51 -23.93 10.86 1.59
CA ASN A 51 -25.28 11.40 1.41
C ASN A 51 -26.10 10.36 0.62
N PRO A 52 -27.06 9.67 1.23
CA PRO A 52 -27.85 8.64 0.53
C PRO A 52 -28.68 9.19 -0.63
N ASP A 53 -29.00 10.50 -0.58
CA ASP A 53 -29.79 11.19 -1.61
C ASP A 53 -28.89 11.96 -2.61
N ALA A 54 -27.59 11.70 -2.64
CA ALA A 54 -26.68 12.34 -3.55
C ALA A 54 -27.12 12.14 -5.03
N PRO A 55 -27.22 13.19 -5.85
CA PRO A 55 -27.63 13.05 -7.23
C PRO A 55 -26.55 12.33 -8.04
N LYS A 56 -26.96 11.35 -8.86
CA LYS A 56 -26.07 10.60 -9.75
C LYS A 56 -26.02 11.25 -11.14
N THR A 57 -25.41 12.43 -11.21
CA THR A 57 -25.41 13.28 -12.41
C THR A 57 -24.06 13.93 -12.66
N GLY A 58 -23.95 14.60 -13.80
CA GLY A 58 -22.78 15.40 -14.15
C GLY A 58 -21.55 14.57 -14.49
N ILE A 59 -20.47 15.30 -14.73
CA ILE A 59 -19.17 14.74 -15.09
C ILE A 59 -18.12 15.25 -14.11
N VAL A 60 -17.24 14.37 -13.67
CA VAL A 60 -15.98 14.74 -13.03
C VAL A 60 -14.82 14.47 -13.99
N ARG A 61 -13.95 15.48 -14.17
CA ARG A 61 -12.74 15.37 -15.00
C ARG A 61 -11.51 15.32 -14.10
N GLN A 62 -10.65 14.39 -14.37
CA GLN A 62 -9.39 14.20 -13.65
C GLN A 62 -8.23 14.23 -14.64
N GLY A 63 -7.10 14.82 -14.24
CA GLY A 63 -5.86 14.76 -15.02
C GLY A 63 -5.02 13.58 -14.59
N ALA A 64 -4.41 12.88 -15.56
CA ALA A 64 -3.45 11.83 -15.31
C ALA A 64 -2.18 12.07 -16.15
N LEU A 65 -1.01 11.71 -15.59
CA LEU A 65 0.25 11.76 -16.33
C LEU A 65 0.48 10.47 -17.09
N GLY A 66 1.13 10.57 -18.25
CA GLY A 66 1.50 9.43 -19.06
C GLY A 66 0.52 9.14 -20.18
N SER A 67 0.36 7.87 -20.49
CA SER A 67 -0.43 7.33 -21.59
C SER A 67 -1.15 6.07 -21.12
N PHE A 68 -1.92 5.43 -22.00
CA PHE A 68 -2.38 4.06 -21.82
C PHE A 68 -2.50 3.36 -23.18
N ASP A 69 -2.30 2.06 -23.16
CA ASP A 69 -2.45 1.17 -24.31
C ASP A 69 -3.27 -0.09 -23.98
N SER A 70 -3.80 -0.17 -22.75
CA SER A 70 -4.53 -1.33 -22.27
C SER A 70 -5.68 -0.98 -21.34
N PHE A 71 -6.79 -1.74 -21.46
CA PHE A 71 -7.85 -1.84 -20.43
C PHE A 71 -7.69 -3.08 -19.54
N ASN A 72 -6.60 -3.83 -19.71
CA ASN A 72 -6.28 -4.95 -18.84
C ASN A 72 -5.23 -4.52 -17.82
N ASP A 73 -5.68 -4.22 -16.60
CA ASP A 73 -4.83 -3.87 -15.44
C ASP A 73 -4.45 -5.10 -14.58
N GLN A 74 -4.85 -6.29 -15.01
CA GLN A 74 -4.59 -7.52 -14.27
C GLN A 74 -3.21 -8.11 -14.54
N ILE A 75 -2.47 -7.55 -15.47
CA ILE A 75 -1.12 -7.99 -15.89
C ILE A 75 -0.09 -6.88 -15.72
N THR A 76 1.18 -7.23 -15.79
CA THR A 76 2.30 -6.27 -15.70
C THR A 76 2.79 -5.75 -17.07
N LYS A 77 2.16 -6.17 -18.16
CA LYS A 77 2.49 -5.73 -19.52
C LYS A 77 1.56 -4.59 -19.95
N GLY A 78 2.11 -3.64 -20.68
CA GLY A 78 1.37 -2.46 -21.16
C GLY A 78 1.15 -1.42 -20.10
N GLU A 79 0.52 -0.32 -20.48
CA GLU A 79 0.13 0.78 -19.59
C GLU A 79 -1.39 0.77 -19.44
N ALA A 80 -1.87 0.46 -18.25
CA ALA A 80 -3.30 0.37 -17.99
C ALA A 80 -3.97 1.75 -17.98
N ALA A 81 -5.18 1.84 -18.54
CA ALA A 81 -5.96 3.06 -18.52
C ALA A 81 -6.27 3.52 -17.09
N PRO A 82 -6.06 4.80 -16.74
CA PRO A 82 -6.40 5.30 -15.42
C PRO A 82 -7.90 5.12 -15.15
N GLY A 83 -8.25 4.69 -13.94
CA GLY A 83 -9.64 4.46 -13.52
C GLY A 83 -10.27 3.16 -14.02
N ILE A 84 -9.55 2.26 -14.70
CA ILE A 84 -10.12 1.00 -15.21
C ILE A 84 -10.65 0.09 -14.08
N SER A 85 -10.10 0.18 -12.89
CA SER A 85 -10.59 -0.52 -11.69
C SER A 85 -12.05 -0.21 -11.31
N LEU A 86 -12.62 0.90 -11.81
CA LEU A 86 -14.05 1.23 -11.64
C LEU A 86 -14.99 0.21 -12.32
N THR A 87 -14.48 -0.62 -13.20
CA THR A 87 -15.26 -1.61 -13.96
C THR A 87 -15.39 -2.95 -13.24
N TYR A 88 -14.53 -3.24 -12.27
CA TYR A 88 -14.49 -4.52 -11.55
C TYR A 88 -14.82 -4.35 -10.07
N GLU A 89 -15.19 -5.44 -9.44
CA GLU A 89 -15.43 -5.50 -8.01
C GLU A 89 -14.69 -6.68 -7.37
N THR A 90 -14.49 -6.55 -6.06
CA THR A 90 -13.90 -7.56 -5.19
C THR A 90 -14.98 -8.29 -4.40
N LEU A 91 -14.61 -9.37 -3.70
CA LEU A 91 -15.55 -10.08 -2.84
C LEU A 91 -16.11 -9.21 -1.71
N MET A 92 -15.24 -8.39 -1.10
CA MET A 92 -15.56 -7.47 -0.01
C MET A 92 -15.11 -6.05 -0.38
N THR A 93 -15.67 -5.03 0.28
CA THR A 93 -15.31 -3.61 0.08
C THR A 93 -14.91 -2.96 1.41
N PRO A 94 -13.84 -2.12 1.45
CA PRO A 94 -13.44 -1.43 2.67
C PRO A 94 -14.41 -0.29 3.03
N SER A 95 -14.35 0.16 4.29
CA SER A 95 -14.93 1.42 4.74
C SER A 95 -13.87 2.52 4.74
N LEU A 96 -14.25 3.76 4.41
CA LEU A 96 -13.36 4.94 4.45
C LEU A 96 -13.30 5.60 5.84
N ASP A 97 -14.02 5.10 6.82
CA ASP A 97 -14.22 5.72 8.14
C ASP A 97 -13.80 4.79 9.30
N GLU A 98 -13.01 3.76 9.03
CA GLU A 98 -12.56 2.81 10.06
C GLU A 98 -11.05 2.81 10.23
N THR A 99 -10.62 2.80 11.51
CA THR A 99 -9.20 2.77 11.91
C THR A 99 -8.50 1.50 11.46
N ASP A 100 -9.20 0.38 11.50
CA ASP A 100 -8.71 -0.87 10.95
C ASP A 100 -9.00 -0.88 9.45
N ILE A 101 -8.00 -0.53 8.65
CA ILE A 101 -8.11 -0.48 7.20
C ILE A 101 -8.37 -1.85 6.56
N SER A 102 -8.23 -2.92 7.34
CA SER A 102 -8.66 -4.26 6.92
C SER A 102 -10.13 -4.52 7.21
N SER A 103 -10.84 -3.56 7.84
CA SER A 103 -12.30 -3.64 7.97
C SER A 103 -12.94 -3.63 6.60
N SER A 104 -13.73 -4.65 6.31
CA SER A 104 -14.41 -4.78 5.03
C SER A 104 -15.82 -5.36 5.20
N TYR A 105 -16.67 -5.01 4.26
CA TYR A 105 -18.09 -5.34 4.23
C TYR A 105 -18.45 -6.05 2.95
N GLY A 106 -19.56 -6.76 2.97
CA GLY A 106 -20.01 -7.52 1.81
C GLY A 106 -20.20 -6.66 0.56
N LEU A 107 -19.74 -7.19 -0.58
CA LEU A 107 -19.92 -6.63 -1.92
C LEU A 107 -20.38 -7.75 -2.86
N LEU A 108 -19.51 -8.33 -3.71
CA LEU A 108 -19.86 -9.53 -4.48
C LEU A 108 -20.19 -10.72 -3.55
N ALA A 109 -19.54 -10.81 -2.39
CA ALA A 109 -19.96 -11.69 -1.31
C ALA A 109 -20.87 -10.94 -0.33
N GLU A 110 -22.01 -11.52 0.02
CA GLU A 110 -22.92 -10.98 1.06
C GLU A 110 -22.45 -11.33 2.48
N ALA A 111 -21.60 -12.35 2.63
CA ALA A 111 -21.12 -12.80 3.93
C ALA A 111 -19.79 -13.56 3.82
N ILE A 112 -19.05 -13.52 4.93
CA ILE A 112 -17.75 -14.17 5.14
C ILE A 112 -17.81 -15.02 6.42
N LYS A 113 -17.09 -16.13 6.45
CA LYS A 113 -16.79 -16.90 7.68
C LYS A 113 -15.41 -17.55 7.60
N TYR A 114 -14.76 -17.70 8.72
CA TYR A 114 -13.46 -18.39 8.85
C TYR A 114 -13.31 -18.96 10.27
N PRO A 115 -12.59 -20.09 10.44
CA PRO A 115 -12.32 -20.66 11.76
C PRO A 115 -11.33 -19.82 12.57
N ASP A 116 -11.33 -20.00 13.90
CA ASP A 116 -10.44 -19.27 14.81
C ASP A 116 -8.95 -19.51 14.55
N ASP A 117 -8.61 -20.61 13.90
CA ASP A 117 -7.22 -20.92 13.51
C ASP A 117 -6.83 -20.33 12.14
N PHE A 118 -7.71 -19.59 11.47
CA PHE A 118 -7.51 -18.96 10.16
C PHE A 118 -6.96 -19.91 9.09
N SER A 119 -7.27 -21.20 9.18
CA SER A 119 -6.82 -22.21 8.22
C SER A 119 -7.56 -22.17 6.88
N SER A 120 -8.69 -21.47 6.82
CA SER A 120 -9.51 -21.31 5.63
C SER A 120 -10.42 -20.09 5.75
N VAL A 121 -11.02 -19.70 4.62
CA VAL A 121 -12.10 -18.71 4.59
C VAL A 121 -13.18 -19.14 3.61
N SER A 122 -14.43 -18.87 3.95
CA SER A 122 -15.56 -19.09 3.04
C SER A 122 -16.28 -17.76 2.78
N PHE A 123 -16.69 -17.58 1.54
CA PHE A 123 -17.53 -16.47 1.10
C PHE A 123 -18.82 -16.99 0.54
N ARG A 124 -19.94 -16.30 0.84
CA ARG A 124 -21.24 -16.55 0.22
C ARG A 124 -21.52 -15.41 -0.75
N LEU A 125 -21.63 -15.71 -2.03
CA LEU A 125 -21.91 -14.72 -3.06
C LEU A 125 -23.32 -14.14 -2.91
N ASN A 126 -23.46 -12.85 -3.18
CA ASN A 126 -24.75 -12.18 -3.21
C ASN A 126 -25.62 -12.77 -4.34
N ALA A 127 -26.84 -13.15 -4.00
CA ALA A 127 -27.76 -13.76 -4.97
C ALA A 127 -28.10 -12.85 -6.16
N ASN A 128 -27.94 -11.54 -6.00
CA ASN A 128 -28.22 -10.53 -7.02
C ASN A 128 -26.98 -10.10 -7.81
N ALA A 129 -25.78 -10.58 -7.45
CA ALA A 129 -24.54 -10.20 -8.12
C ALA A 129 -24.57 -10.59 -9.60
N LYS A 130 -24.32 -9.61 -10.48
CA LYS A 130 -24.40 -9.77 -11.93
C LYS A 130 -23.28 -8.99 -12.61
N TRP A 131 -22.86 -9.53 -13.72
CA TRP A 131 -22.07 -8.81 -14.71
C TRP A 131 -22.92 -7.76 -15.43
N ASN A 132 -22.28 -6.78 -16.06
CA ASN A 132 -22.97 -5.72 -16.78
C ASN A 132 -23.70 -6.17 -18.07
N ASP A 133 -23.50 -7.42 -18.49
CA ASP A 133 -24.31 -8.09 -19.55
C ASP A 133 -25.56 -8.80 -19.00
N GLY A 134 -25.72 -8.83 -17.67
CA GLY A 134 -26.85 -9.45 -16.98
C GLY A 134 -26.63 -10.90 -16.53
N ALA A 135 -25.52 -11.54 -16.93
CA ALA A 135 -25.17 -12.88 -16.45
C ALA A 135 -24.85 -12.85 -14.94
N PRO A 136 -25.18 -13.90 -14.17
CA PRO A 136 -24.87 -13.96 -12.75
C PRO A 136 -23.36 -14.10 -12.52
N VAL A 137 -22.86 -13.50 -11.44
CA VAL A 137 -21.52 -13.79 -10.91
C VAL A 137 -21.58 -15.13 -10.18
N THR A 138 -20.66 -16.03 -10.51
CA THR A 138 -20.68 -17.42 -10.04
C THR A 138 -19.45 -17.77 -9.19
N VAL A 139 -19.54 -18.86 -8.43
CA VAL A 139 -18.38 -19.42 -7.71
C VAL A 139 -17.27 -19.82 -8.67
N ASP A 140 -17.63 -20.27 -9.88
CA ASP A 140 -16.65 -20.65 -10.90
C ASP A 140 -15.87 -19.44 -11.41
N ASP A 141 -16.47 -18.24 -11.51
CA ASP A 141 -15.78 -17.00 -11.83
C ASP A 141 -14.74 -16.65 -10.75
N VAL A 142 -15.10 -16.79 -9.47
CA VAL A 142 -14.22 -16.49 -8.34
C VAL A 142 -13.00 -17.41 -8.31
N ILE A 143 -13.21 -18.74 -8.45
CA ILE A 143 -12.12 -19.72 -8.46
C ILE A 143 -11.23 -19.51 -9.69
N TRP A 144 -11.83 -19.29 -10.84
CA TRP A 144 -11.12 -19.03 -12.08
C TRP A 144 -10.27 -17.75 -11.98
N SER A 145 -10.83 -16.67 -11.41
CA SER A 145 -10.09 -15.41 -11.20
C SER A 145 -8.83 -15.62 -10.38
N LEU A 146 -8.93 -16.29 -9.22
CA LEU A 146 -7.76 -16.55 -8.37
C LEU A 146 -6.67 -17.30 -9.14
N ASN A 147 -7.04 -18.41 -9.79
CA ASN A 147 -6.07 -19.26 -10.48
C ASN A 147 -5.41 -18.53 -11.65
N THR A 148 -6.21 -17.85 -12.46
CA THR A 148 -5.73 -17.11 -13.63
C THR A 148 -4.84 -15.92 -13.23
N LEU A 149 -5.25 -15.13 -12.23
CA LEU A 149 -4.46 -14.00 -11.74
C LEU A 149 -3.10 -14.45 -11.19
N LYS A 150 -3.05 -15.55 -10.45
CA LYS A 150 -1.77 -16.15 -9.99
C LYS A 150 -0.88 -16.62 -11.14
N GLU A 151 -1.46 -17.06 -12.25
CA GLU A 151 -0.72 -17.53 -13.43
C GLU A 151 -0.14 -16.35 -14.23
N VAL A 152 -0.95 -15.31 -14.48
CA VAL A 152 -0.58 -14.23 -15.41
C VAL A 152 0.17 -13.07 -14.75
N ASN A 153 0.11 -12.94 -13.43
CA ASN A 153 0.71 -11.81 -12.73
C ASN A 153 1.52 -12.24 -11.49
N PRO A 154 2.85 -12.09 -11.51
CA PRO A 154 3.72 -12.46 -10.39
C PRO A 154 3.38 -11.77 -9.06
N GLN A 155 2.80 -10.55 -9.10
CA GLN A 155 2.39 -9.84 -7.89
C GLN A 155 1.20 -10.54 -7.22
N TYR A 156 0.20 -10.99 -8.00
CA TYR A 156 -0.91 -11.80 -7.48
C TYR A 156 -0.43 -13.18 -7.02
N ALA A 157 0.49 -13.80 -7.76
CA ALA A 157 1.10 -15.07 -7.35
C ALA A 157 1.74 -14.96 -5.96
N PHE A 158 2.46 -13.86 -5.70
CA PHE A 158 3.04 -13.57 -4.39
C PHE A 158 1.97 -13.24 -3.35
N TYR A 159 1.02 -12.34 -3.65
CA TYR A 159 0.00 -11.87 -2.71
C TYR A 159 -0.91 -13.00 -2.22
N PHE A 160 -1.29 -13.92 -3.11
CA PHE A 160 -2.08 -15.09 -2.80
C PHE A 160 -1.25 -16.38 -2.62
N ALA A 161 0.04 -16.27 -2.31
CA ALA A 161 0.94 -17.43 -2.20
C ALA A 161 0.44 -18.47 -1.17
N ASN A 162 -0.13 -18.00 -0.06
CA ASN A 162 -0.64 -18.87 1.00
C ASN A 162 -1.98 -19.54 0.66
N VAL A 163 -2.61 -19.23 -0.46
CA VAL A 163 -3.85 -19.89 -0.88
C VAL A 163 -3.52 -21.15 -1.68
N ILE A 164 -3.78 -22.33 -1.06
CA ILE A 164 -3.50 -23.64 -1.67
C ILE A 164 -4.53 -23.95 -2.76
N LYS A 165 -5.82 -23.74 -2.45
CA LYS A 165 -6.93 -24.04 -3.36
C LYS A 165 -8.16 -23.22 -3.02
N GLY A 166 -9.03 -23.01 -4.04
CA GLY A 166 -10.41 -22.60 -3.88
C GLY A 166 -11.33 -23.71 -4.36
N GLU A 167 -12.42 -23.97 -3.63
CA GLU A 167 -13.39 -25.00 -4.00
C GLU A 167 -14.82 -24.55 -3.73
N LYS A 168 -15.75 -25.04 -4.55
CA LYS A 168 -17.18 -24.82 -4.36
C LYS A 168 -17.65 -25.61 -3.14
N SER A 169 -18.12 -24.92 -2.11
CA SER A 169 -18.63 -25.52 -0.87
C SER A 169 -20.16 -25.46 -0.74
N GLY A 170 -20.83 -24.75 -1.65
CA GLY A 170 -22.29 -24.64 -1.77
C GLY A 170 -22.67 -24.02 -3.10
N GLU A 171 -23.96 -23.83 -3.37
CA GLU A 171 -24.44 -23.27 -4.64
C GLU A 171 -23.83 -21.88 -4.92
N ARG A 172 -23.79 -21.02 -3.88
CA ARG A 172 -23.22 -19.67 -3.90
C ARG A 172 -22.03 -19.54 -2.93
N GLU A 173 -21.44 -20.65 -2.47
CA GLU A 173 -20.39 -20.64 -1.46
C GLU A 173 -19.06 -21.16 -2.02
N VAL A 174 -18.00 -20.40 -1.80
CA VAL A 174 -16.62 -20.75 -2.12
C VAL A 174 -15.80 -20.80 -0.84
N THR A 175 -14.94 -21.81 -0.71
CA THR A 175 -14.01 -21.96 0.42
C THR A 175 -12.58 -21.97 -0.10
N PHE A 176 -11.72 -21.15 0.50
CA PHE A 176 -10.28 -21.12 0.23
C PHE A 176 -9.54 -21.72 1.42
N THR A 177 -8.59 -22.62 1.12
CA THR A 177 -7.75 -23.27 2.13
C THR A 177 -6.35 -22.66 2.09
N PHE A 178 -5.78 -22.40 3.27
CA PHE A 178 -4.46 -21.78 3.42
C PHE A 178 -3.37 -22.78 3.78
N SER A 179 -2.11 -22.46 3.41
CA SER A 179 -0.93 -23.26 3.70
C SER A 179 -0.45 -23.14 5.14
N GLU A 180 -0.87 -22.09 5.86
CA GLU A 180 -0.51 -21.84 7.26
C GLU A 180 -1.73 -21.54 8.12
N LYS A 181 -1.56 -21.67 9.43
CA LYS A 181 -2.59 -21.36 10.43
C LYS A 181 -2.14 -20.22 11.31
N GLY A 182 -3.09 -19.54 11.96
CA GLY A 182 -2.83 -18.45 12.87
C GLY A 182 -2.55 -17.12 12.20
N ASN A 183 -2.49 -17.07 10.87
CA ASN A 183 -2.32 -15.83 10.13
C ASN A 183 -3.69 -15.18 9.87
N ARG A 184 -4.02 -14.18 10.68
CA ARG A 184 -5.32 -13.49 10.69
C ARG A 184 -5.60 -12.71 9.42
N GLU A 185 -4.55 -12.31 8.68
CA GLU A 185 -4.68 -11.48 7.49
C GLU A 185 -5.22 -12.25 6.28
N LEU A 186 -5.00 -13.57 6.21
CA LEU A 186 -5.35 -14.37 5.03
C LEU A 186 -6.84 -14.31 4.64
N PRO A 187 -7.83 -14.35 5.57
CA PRO A 187 -9.23 -14.13 5.22
C PRO A 187 -9.50 -12.77 4.58
N HIS A 188 -8.82 -11.70 5.04
CA HIS A 188 -8.96 -10.34 4.53
C HIS A 188 -8.32 -10.18 3.15
N ILE A 189 -7.14 -10.78 2.95
CA ILE A 189 -6.47 -10.85 1.64
C ILE A 189 -7.43 -11.45 0.60
N MET A 190 -8.11 -12.54 0.93
CA MET A 190 -9.07 -13.15 0.01
C MET A 190 -10.28 -12.27 -0.29
N GLY A 191 -10.71 -11.44 0.66
CA GLY A 191 -11.79 -10.46 0.45
C GLY A 191 -11.46 -9.43 -0.64
N GLN A 192 -10.19 -9.18 -0.90
CA GLN A 192 -9.69 -8.23 -1.89
C GLN A 192 -9.51 -8.83 -3.29
N LEU A 193 -9.83 -10.11 -3.51
CA LEU A 193 -9.71 -10.75 -4.80
C LEU A 193 -10.59 -10.05 -5.85
N PRO A 194 -10.02 -9.47 -6.92
CA PRO A 194 -10.80 -9.00 -8.06
C PRO A 194 -11.48 -10.19 -8.74
N VAL A 195 -12.78 -10.09 -8.96
CA VAL A 195 -13.53 -11.14 -9.65
C VAL A 195 -13.74 -10.76 -11.10
N LEU A 196 -13.39 -11.67 -12.00
CA LEU A 196 -13.37 -11.46 -13.44
C LEU A 196 -14.38 -12.39 -14.15
N PRO A 197 -15.02 -11.95 -15.24
CA PRO A 197 -16.01 -12.73 -15.97
C PRO A 197 -15.34 -13.82 -16.81
N LYS A 198 -15.30 -15.04 -16.29
CA LYS A 198 -14.73 -16.20 -16.98
C LYS A 198 -15.31 -16.37 -18.39
N HIS A 199 -16.63 -16.31 -18.52
CA HIS A 199 -17.33 -16.50 -19.79
C HIS A 199 -16.92 -15.48 -20.86
N TRP A 200 -16.60 -14.23 -20.48
CA TRP A 200 -16.16 -13.20 -21.39
C TRP A 200 -14.71 -13.42 -21.82
N TRP A 201 -13.81 -13.70 -20.87
CA TRP A 201 -12.39 -13.92 -21.16
C TRP A 201 -12.14 -15.18 -21.99
N GLU A 202 -12.92 -16.24 -21.77
CA GLU A 202 -12.83 -17.49 -22.53
C GLU A 202 -13.55 -17.43 -23.89
N ALA A 203 -14.33 -16.39 -24.15
CA ALA A 203 -14.99 -16.18 -25.44
C ALA A 203 -14.07 -15.50 -26.44
N LYS A 204 -14.43 -15.56 -27.72
CA LYS A 204 -13.79 -14.80 -28.80
C LYS A 204 -14.28 -13.36 -28.80
N ASP A 205 -13.41 -12.45 -29.23
CA ASP A 205 -13.75 -11.05 -29.47
C ASP A 205 -14.65 -10.88 -30.72
N SER A 206 -15.04 -9.63 -31.00
CA SER A 206 -15.88 -9.29 -32.15
C SER A 206 -15.24 -9.60 -33.52
N ALA A 207 -13.91 -9.75 -33.57
CA ALA A 207 -13.16 -10.14 -34.77
C ALA A 207 -12.96 -11.65 -34.87
N GLY A 208 -13.49 -12.45 -33.92
CA GLY A 208 -13.37 -13.90 -33.89
C GLY A 208 -12.04 -14.42 -33.33
N LYS A 209 -11.19 -13.54 -32.78
CA LYS A 209 -9.94 -13.90 -32.12
C LYS A 209 -10.22 -14.31 -30.66
N GLN A 210 -9.54 -15.35 -30.18
CA GLN A 210 -9.59 -15.75 -28.77
C GLN A 210 -9.01 -14.64 -27.90
N ARG A 211 -9.78 -14.18 -26.90
CA ARG A 211 -9.27 -13.25 -25.87
C ARG A 211 -8.18 -13.89 -25.05
N SER A 212 -7.20 -13.09 -24.65
CA SER A 212 -6.09 -13.50 -23.80
C SER A 212 -5.98 -12.53 -22.62
N ILE A 213 -6.17 -13.02 -21.41
CA ILE A 213 -5.96 -12.20 -20.21
C ILE A 213 -4.46 -11.92 -19.96
N ALA A 214 -3.55 -12.64 -20.60
CA ALA A 214 -2.11 -12.44 -20.48
C ALA A 214 -1.56 -11.32 -21.37
N ASP A 215 -2.41 -10.70 -22.20
CA ASP A 215 -2.01 -9.68 -23.15
C ASP A 215 -2.74 -8.34 -22.94
N PRO A 216 -2.09 -7.19 -23.26
CA PRO A 216 -2.75 -5.90 -23.32
C PRO A 216 -3.89 -5.90 -24.35
N THR A 217 -4.96 -5.15 -24.05
CA THR A 217 -6.09 -4.99 -24.97
C THR A 217 -6.75 -3.62 -24.78
N LEU A 218 -7.21 -3.03 -25.88
CA LEU A 218 -8.09 -1.86 -25.89
C LEU A 218 -9.57 -2.24 -26.10
N GLU A 219 -9.91 -3.53 -26.06
CA GLU A 219 -11.31 -3.93 -26.00
C GLU A 219 -11.87 -3.60 -24.62
N PRO A 220 -12.98 -2.80 -24.53
CA PRO A 220 -13.62 -2.50 -23.27
C PRO A 220 -14.01 -3.79 -22.52
N PRO A 221 -13.54 -3.97 -21.27
CA PRO A 221 -13.83 -5.19 -20.53
C PRO A 221 -15.28 -5.27 -20.07
N LEU A 222 -15.78 -6.49 -19.96
CA LEU A 222 -16.99 -6.76 -19.21
C LEU A 222 -16.65 -6.79 -17.70
N GLY A 223 -17.37 -6.03 -16.90
CA GLY A 223 -17.19 -5.99 -15.45
C GLY A 223 -18.50 -6.15 -14.68
N SER A 224 -18.40 -6.23 -13.35
CA SER A 224 -19.53 -6.20 -12.42
C SER A 224 -19.71 -4.82 -11.79
N GLY A 225 -18.71 -3.95 -11.94
CA GLY A 225 -18.63 -2.65 -11.29
C GLY A 225 -19.65 -1.62 -11.73
N PRO A 226 -19.73 -0.50 -11.00
CA PRO A 226 -20.71 0.54 -11.25
C PRO A 226 -20.48 1.29 -12.56
N TYR A 227 -19.28 1.25 -13.11
CA TYR A 227 -18.94 1.94 -14.35
C TYR A 227 -18.56 0.99 -15.48
N LYS A 228 -18.79 1.45 -16.71
CA LYS A 228 -18.33 0.81 -17.95
C LYS A 228 -17.45 1.78 -18.73
N VAL A 229 -16.50 1.27 -19.49
CA VAL A 229 -15.73 2.08 -20.43
C VAL A 229 -16.70 2.71 -21.45
N GLY A 230 -16.66 4.03 -21.54
CA GLY A 230 -17.41 4.83 -22.49
C GLY A 230 -16.57 5.26 -23.68
N LYS A 231 -16.54 6.56 -24.00
CA LYS A 231 -15.70 7.10 -25.05
C LYS A 231 -14.24 7.14 -24.61
N PHE A 232 -13.35 6.84 -25.52
CA PHE A 232 -11.90 6.95 -25.28
C PHE A 232 -11.14 7.24 -26.56
N GLU A 233 -9.94 7.78 -26.37
CA GLU A 233 -8.89 7.87 -27.38
C GLU A 233 -7.59 7.48 -26.69
N ALA A 234 -7.01 6.34 -27.10
CA ALA A 234 -5.82 5.80 -26.44
C ALA A 234 -4.71 6.86 -26.37
N GLY A 235 -4.10 6.99 -25.19
CA GLY A 235 -3.08 7.98 -24.92
C GLY A 235 -3.58 9.43 -24.72
N ARG A 236 -4.89 9.70 -24.86
CA ARG A 236 -5.44 11.06 -24.69
C ARG A 236 -6.48 11.18 -23.63
N TYR A 237 -7.50 10.34 -23.63
CA TYR A 237 -8.53 10.34 -22.61
C TYR A 237 -9.30 9.03 -22.55
N VAL A 238 -9.93 8.77 -21.42
CA VAL A 238 -10.92 7.72 -21.23
C VAL A 238 -12.08 8.22 -20.37
N GLU A 239 -13.30 7.84 -20.74
CA GLU A 239 -14.52 8.08 -19.97
C GLU A 239 -15.06 6.78 -19.42
N TYR A 240 -15.50 6.81 -18.18
CA TYR A 240 -16.25 5.73 -17.54
C TYR A 240 -17.66 6.22 -17.28
N VAL A 241 -18.65 5.52 -17.84
CA VAL A 241 -20.06 5.86 -17.76
C VAL A 241 -20.74 4.99 -16.72
N LEU A 242 -21.52 5.60 -15.82
CA LEU A 242 -22.27 4.88 -14.81
C LEU A 242 -23.24 3.90 -15.49
N ALA A 243 -23.24 2.64 -15.05
CA ALA A 243 -24.05 1.58 -15.63
C ALA A 243 -25.49 1.66 -15.12
N ASP A 244 -26.48 1.90 -16.01
CA ASP A 244 -27.90 2.00 -15.65
C ASP A 244 -28.42 0.73 -14.94
N ASN A 245 -27.90 -0.42 -15.34
CA ASN A 245 -28.27 -1.74 -14.84
C ASN A 245 -27.35 -2.27 -13.74
N TYR A 246 -26.55 -1.39 -13.11
CA TYR A 246 -25.65 -1.82 -12.04
C TYR A 246 -26.39 -2.57 -10.93
N TRP A 247 -26.01 -3.81 -10.70
CA TRP A 247 -26.68 -4.73 -9.77
C TRP A 247 -26.60 -4.27 -8.31
N GLY A 248 -25.48 -3.64 -7.93
CA GLY A 248 -25.15 -3.25 -6.55
C GLY A 248 -25.71 -1.90 -6.11
N LYS A 249 -26.45 -1.16 -6.95
CA LYS A 249 -26.88 0.23 -6.68
C LYS A 249 -27.66 0.44 -5.38
N ASN A 250 -28.31 -0.61 -4.87
CA ASN A 250 -29.08 -0.57 -3.63
C ASN A 250 -28.39 -1.30 -2.46
N LEU A 251 -27.13 -1.71 -2.62
CA LEU A 251 -26.38 -2.27 -1.50
C LEU A 251 -26.06 -1.17 -0.48
N ASN A 252 -26.17 -1.52 0.80
CA ASN A 252 -25.81 -0.61 1.90
C ASN A 252 -24.38 -0.06 1.80
N THR A 253 -23.47 -0.81 1.18
CA THR A 253 -22.08 -0.40 0.90
C THR A 253 -21.94 0.50 -0.34
N ARG A 254 -23.01 0.68 -1.15
CA ARG A 254 -23.01 1.47 -2.39
C ARG A 254 -23.98 2.64 -2.41
N ILE A 255 -24.91 2.72 -1.47
CA ILE A 255 -25.80 3.87 -1.33
C ILE A 255 -24.98 5.13 -1.02
N GLY A 256 -25.19 6.19 -1.80
CA GLY A 256 -24.51 7.48 -1.65
C GLY A 256 -23.08 7.52 -2.16
N THR A 257 -22.61 6.45 -2.84
CA THR A 257 -21.31 6.42 -3.53
C THR A 257 -21.50 6.45 -5.05
N GLU A 258 -20.41 6.65 -5.81
CA GLU A 258 -20.43 6.62 -7.29
C GLU A 258 -21.49 7.58 -7.88
N ASN A 259 -21.40 8.85 -7.51
CA ASN A 259 -22.48 9.82 -7.79
C ASN A 259 -22.29 10.61 -9.10
N PHE A 260 -21.21 10.38 -9.85
CA PHE A 260 -21.01 11.02 -11.14
C PHE A 260 -21.54 10.14 -12.28
N ALA A 261 -22.31 10.72 -13.20
CA ALA A 261 -22.77 10.00 -14.39
C ALA A 261 -21.60 9.60 -15.29
N ILE A 262 -20.54 10.43 -15.33
CA ILE A 262 -19.31 10.18 -16.09
C ILE A 262 -18.10 10.54 -15.22
N GLN A 263 -17.14 9.64 -15.16
CA GLN A 263 -15.79 9.93 -14.69
C GLN A 263 -14.85 9.93 -15.91
N ARG A 264 -14.16 11.05 -16.14
CA ARG A 264 -13.26 11.22 -17.27
C ARG A 264 -11.84 11.48 -16.79
N TYR A 265 -10.90 10.80 -17.41
CA TYR A 265 -9.46 11.00 -17.24
C TYR A 265 -8.88 11.56 -18.53
N ASP A 266 -8.31 12.77 -18.47
CA ASP A 266 -7.55 13.40 -19.54
C ASP A 266 -6.05 13.19 -19.26
N LEU A 267 -5.29 12.72 -20.28
CA LEU A 267 -3.89 12.36 -20.13
C LEU A 267 -2.98 13.49 -20.63
N TYR A 268 -1.89 13.69 -19.91
CA TYR A 268 -0.92 14.75 -20.15
C TYR A 268 0.50 14.16 -20.18
N GLY A 269 1.33 14.64 -21.12
CA GLY A 269 2.70 14.17 -21.26
C GLY A 269 3.65 14.66 -20.17
N ASP A 270 3.32 15.79 -19.53
CA ASP A 270 4.14 16.35 -18.44
C ASP A 270 3.30 17.12 -17.41
N GLU A 271 3.88 17.27 -16.23
CA GLU A 271 3.25 17.90 -15.06
C GLU A 271 2.97 19.40 -15.27
N GLN A 272 3.82 20.13 -16.02
CA GLN A 272 3.64 21.54 -16.23
C GLN A 272 2.43 21.81 -17.14
N VAL A 273 2.29 21.05 -18.22
CA VAL A 273 1.14 21.12 -19.12
C VAL A 273 -0.14 20.75 -18.37
N MET A 274 -0.10 19.70 -17.54
CA MET A 274 -1.24 19.30 -16.72
C MET A 274 -1.62 20.38 -15.71
N MET A 275 -0.66 21.07 -15.11
CA MET A 275 -0.91 22.19 -14.19
C MET A 275 -1.61 23.35 -14.88
N GLU A 276 -1.15 23.76 -16.07
CA GLU A 276 -1.77 24.86 -16.82
C GLU A 276 -3.18 24.47 -17.33
N ALA A 277 -3.38 23.21 -17.73
CA ALA A 277 -4.70 22.68 -18.09
C ALA A 277 -5.69 22.74 -16.89
N PHE A 278 -5.23 22.40 -15.68
CA PHE A 278 -6.05 22.54 -14.47
C PHE A 278 -6.44 24.00 -14.20
N LYS A 279 -5.48 24.92 -14.27
CA LYS A 279 -5.72 26.36 -14.08
C LYS A 279 -6.72 26.90 -15.10
N GLY A 280 -6.69 26.38 -16.33
CA GLY A 280 -7.63 26.70 -17.41
C GLY A 280 -9.00 26.01 -17.28
N GLY A 281 -9.22 25.18 -16.26
CA GLY A 281 -10.49 24.48 -16.02
C GLY A 281 -10.75 23.28 -16.94
N ALA A 282 -9.69 22.72 -17.57
CA ALA A 282 -9.81 21.54 -18.42
C ALA A 282 -10.23 20.30 -17.62
N PHE A 283 -9.79 20.21 -16.38
CA PHE A 283 -10.22 19.18 -15.44
C PHE A 283 -10.42 19.77 -14.03
N ASP A 284 -11.03 19.00 -13.13
CA ASP A 284 -11.73 19.54 -11.97
C ASP A 284 -10.97 19.37 -10.65
N TYR A 285 -9.99 18.46 -10.57
CA TYR A 285 -9.41 18.04 -9.30
C TYR A 285 -7.94 17.65 -9.43
N ARG A 286 -7.13 18.02 -8.44
CA ARG A 286 -5.73 17.60 -8.30
C ARG A 286 -5.43 17.20 -6.87
N PHE A 287 -4.75 16.09 -6.73
CA PHE A 287 -3.94 15.77 -5.55
C PHE A 287 -2.57 16.43 -5.75
N GLU A 288 -2.28 17.49 -5.01
CA GLU A 288 -1.07 18.29 -5.22
C GLU A 288 0.12 17.74 -4.43
N ARG A 289 0.96 17.00 -5.13
CA ARG A 289 2.17 16.38 -4.57
C ARG A 289 3.37 17.31 -4.55
N SER A 290 3.34 18.40 -5.31
CA SER A 290 4.44 19.34 -5.41
C SER A 290 4.33 20.43 -4.36
N SER A 291 5.29 20.46 -3.42
CA SER A 291 5.42 21.55 -2.45
C SER A 291 5.57 22.91 -3.11
N LYS A 292 6.29 23.00 -4.25
CA LYS A 292 6.44 24.22 -5.03
C LYS A 292 5.10 24.69 -5.60
N ASN A 293 4.35 23.80 -6.25
CA ASN A 293 3.05 24.16 -6.80
C ASN A 293 2.08 24.57 -5.68
N TRP A 294 2.07 23.84 -4.56
CA TRP A 294 1.26 24.20 -3.41
C TRP A 294 1.59 25.59 -2.88
N ALA A 295 2.87 25.90 -2.70
CA ALA A 295 3.33 27.17 -2.14
C ALA A 295 3.08 28.34 -3.09
N THR A 296 3.46 28.22 -4.37
CA THR A 296 3.51 29.36 -5.30
C THR A 296 2.78 29.16 -6.61
N GLY A 297 2.44 27.92 -6.97
CA GLY A 297 1.90 27.59 -8.29
C GLY A 297 0.52 28.18 -8.59
N TYR A 298 -0.23 28.57 -7.57
CA TYR A 298 -1.59 29.10 -7.68
C TYR A 298 -1.67 30.60 -7.34
N GLU A 299 -0.55 31.28 -7.04
CA GLU A 299 -0.52 32.70 -6.72
C GLU A 299 -0.99 33.54 -7.91
N GLY A 300 -1.79 34.59 -7.63
CA GLY A 300 -2.34 35.49 -8.63
C GLY A 300 -3.34 34.86 -9.60
N LEU A 301 -3.86 33.66 -9.31
CA LEU A 301 -4.85 32.99 -10.13
C LEU A 301 -6.24 33.58 -9.84
N PRO A 302 -6.89 34.30 -10.79
CA PRO A 302 -8.18 34.95 -10.54
C PRO A 302 -9.29 34.00 -10.09
N ALA A 303 -9.25 32.72 -10.52
CA ALA A 303 -10.21 31.72 -10.11
C ALA A 303 -10.07 31.33 -8.62
N LEU A 304 -8.85 31.34 -8.08
CA LEU A 304 -8.61 31.13 -6.65
C LEU A 304 -9.11 32.34 -5.84
N GLU A 305 -8.80 33.58 -6.28
CA GLU A 305 -9.21 34.79 -5.60
C GLU A 305 -10.74 34.95 -5.55
N LYS A 306 -11.43 34.47 -6.59
CA LYS A 306 -12.90 34.45 -6.66
C LYS A 306 -13.55 33.29 -5.90
N GLY A 307 -12.77 32.40 -5.32
CA GLY A 307 -13.27 31.20 -4.66
C GLY A 307 -13.88 30.15 -5.61
N PHE A 308 -13.49 30.16 -6.89
CA PHE A 308 -13.87 29.14 -7.88
C PHE A 308 -12.97 27.93 -7.81
N ILE A 309 -11.74 28.12 -7.36
CA ILE A 309 -10.80 27.05 -7.01
C ILE A 309 -10.61 27.06 -5.49
N ILE A 310 -10.64 25.89 -4.91
CA ILE A 310 -10.41 25.65 -3.47
C ILE A 310 -9.09 24.92 -3.31
N LYS A 311 -8.27 25.41 -2.35
CA LYS A 311 -7.11 24.70 -1.82
C LYS A 311 -7.47 24.18 -0.44
N GLU A 312 -7.33 22.88 -0.21
CA GLU A 312 -7.70 22.24 1.06
C GLU A 312 -6.63 21.26 1.51
N GLU A 313 -6.29 21.28 2.79
CA GLU A 313 -5.43 20.29 3.42
C GLU A 313 -6.28 19.30 4.22
N PHE A 314 -6.06 18.03 3.99
CA PHE A 314 -6.68 16.91 4.71
C PHE A 314 -5.64 16.23 5.59
N VAL A 315 -5.93 16.08 6.87
CA VAL A 315 -5.00 15.41 7.79
C VAL A 315 -4.94 13.93 7.46
N ASN A 316 -3.77 13.48 7.01
CA ASN A 316 -3.52 12.07 6.74
C ASN A 316 -3.34 11.33 8.07
N ARG A 317 -4.23 10.36 8.34
CA ARG A 317 -4.26 9.55 9.57
C ARG A 317 -4.03 8.07 9.32
N ASP A 318 -3.97 7.67 8.06
CA ASP A 318 -4.07 6.26 7.66
C ASP A 318 -2.75 5.58 7.33
N SER A 319 -1.66 6.32 7.17
CA SER A 319 -0.45 5.68 6.67
C SER A 319 0.84 6.20 7.27
N GLY A 320 1.57 5.30 7.90
CA GLY A 320 3.02 5.43 8.02
C GLY A 320 3.68 5.34 6.65
N LYS A 321 4.75 6.10 6.44
CA LYS A 321 5.54 6.03 5.21
C LYS A 321 7.01 6.13 5.57
N MET A 322 7.83 5.24 5.02
CA MET A 322 9.27 5.44 4.99
C MET A 322 9.67 5.75 3.55
N GLN A 323 9.97 7.02 3.26
CA GLN A 323 10.66 7.43 2.04
C GLN A 323 12.11 7.74 2.38
N ALA A 324 13.05 7.23 1.61
CA ALA A 324 14.47 7.29 1.97
C ALA A 324 15.40 7.25 0.76
N PHE A 325 16.65 7.71 0.98
CA PHE A 325 17.77 7.21 0.18
C PHE A 325 18.12 5.82 0.71
N VAL A 326 18.14 4.84 -0.18
CA VAL A 326 18.28 3.42 0.15
C VAL A 326 19.60 2.88 -0.39
N PRO A 327 20.63 2.73 0.46
CA PRO A 327 21.86 2.05 0.08
C PRO A 327 21.58 0.54 -0.05
N ASN A 328 22.12 -0.06 -1.10
CA ASN A 328 21.97 -1.50 -1.35
C ASN A 328 23.00 -2.31 -0.55
N LEU A 329 22.58 -2.95 0.52
CA LEU A 329 23.44 -3.75 1.41
C LEU A 329 24.03 -5.00 0.74
N ARG A 330 23.58 -5.35 -0.47
CA ARG A 330 24.22 -6.38 -1.29
C ARG A 330 25.62 -5.95 -1.77
N ARG A 331 25.87 -4.62 -1.77
CA ARG A 331 27.18 -4.02 -2.06
C ARG A 331 27.99 -3.95 -0.76
N ASP A 332 29.21 -4.51 -0.74
CA ASP A 332 30.05 -4.64 0.47
C ASP A 332 30.30 -3.31 1.20
N LYS A 333 30.43 -2.22 0.47
CA LYS A 333 30.66 -0.87 1.02
C LYS A 333 29.55 -0.38 1.95
N PHE A 334 28.32 -0.94 1.87
CA PHE A 334 27.18 -0.53 2.70
C PHE A 334 26.84 -1.52 3.82
N LYS A 335 27.53 -2.66 3.93
CA LYS A 335 27.25 -3.69 4.95
C LYS A 335 27.53 -3.20 6.37
N ASP A 336 28.55 -2.37 6.56
CA ASP A 336 28.89 -1.82 7.88
C ASP A 336 27.88 -0.73 8.28
N GLN A 337 27.26 -0.88 9.44
CA GLN A 337 26.29 0.10 9.97
C GLN A 337 26.90 1.49 10.14
N ARG A 338 28.16 1.58 10.53
CA ARG A 338 28.86 2.86 10.73
C ARG A 338 28.95 3.66 9.44
N VAL A 339 29.08 3.00 8.29
CA VAL A 339 29.01 3.63 6.97
C VAL A 339 27.61 4.20 6.73
N ARG A 340 26.55 3.42 6.98
CA ARG A 340 25.16 3.86 6.79
C ARG A 340 24.81 5.03 7.72
N ARG A 341 25.27 4.98 8.98
CA ARG A 341 25.12 6.11 9.92
C ARG A 341 25.84 7.36 9.41
N ALA A 342 27.03 7.23 8.84
CA ALA A 342 27.75 8.35 8.25
C ALA A 342 27.00 8.98 7.05
N LEU A 343 26.37 8.17 6.21
CA LEU A 343 25.49 8.66 5.14
C LEU A 343 24.30 9.45 5.70
N ASN A 344 23.71 8.98 6.78
CA ASN A 344 22.59 9.66 7.45
C ASN A 344 23.03 11.01 8.08
N LEU A 345 24.21 11.07 8.70
CA LEU A 345 24.80 12.29 9.24
C LEU A 345 25.09 13.36 8.16
N ALA A 346 25.39 12.92 6.94
CA ALA A 346 25.64 13.83 5.83
C ALA A 346 24.37 14.46 5.23
N PHE A 347 23.18 13.97 5.55
CA PHE A 347 21.94 14.50 4.99
C PHE A 347 21.41 15.71 5.77
N ASP A 348 21.55 16.92 5.20
CA ASP A 348 21.00 18.17 5.76
C ASP A 348 19.54 18.34 5.32
N PHE A 349 18.63 17.69 6.06
CA PHE A 349 17.19 17.77 5.79
C PHE A 349 16.66 19.19 5.99
N GLU A 350 17.04 19.88 7.05
CA GLU A 350 16.47 21.18 7.44
C GLU A 350 16.75 22.25 6.37
N THR A 351 17.96 22.26 5.82
CA THR A 351 18.30 23.15 4.72
C THR A 351 17.58 22.75 3.43
N THR A 352 17.49 21.46 3.14
CA THR A 352 16.75 20.94 1.98
C THR A 352 15.27 21.30 2.08
N ASN A 353 14.65 21.12 3.25
CA ASN A 353 13.23 21.44 3.48
C ASN A 353 12.96 22.92 3.27
N ARG A 354 13.79 23.77 3.85
CA ARG A 354 13.65 25.22 3.73
C ARG A 354 13.82 25.71 2.29
N ASN A 355 14.87 25.23 1.59
CA ASN A 355 15.24 25.76 0.28
C ASN A 355 14.47 25.12 -0.88
N SER A 356 14.15 23.84 -0.79
CA SER A 356 13.53 23.07 -1.89
C SER A 356 12.05 22.76 -1.66
N PHE A 357 11.58 22.80 -0.40
CA PHE A 357 10.24 22.36 -0.05
C PHE A 357 9.42 23.38 0.75
N PHE A 358 9.88 24.63 0.84
CA PHE A 358 9.16 25.73 1.49
C PHE A 358 8.81 25.47 2.97
N GLY A 359 9.56 24.59 3.65
CA GLY A 359 9.30 24.20 5.03
C GLY A 359 8.07 23.30 5.23
N LEU A 360 7.52 22.73 4.17
CA LEU A 360 6.23 22.04 4.18
C LEU A 360 6.29 20.57 4.62
N TYR A 361 7.47 20.04 4.91
CA TYR A 361 7.66 18.64 5.31
C TYR A 361 8.32 18.50 6.67
N GLU A 362 8.16 17.30 7.24
CA GLU A 362 8.90 16.86 8.43
C GLU A 362 9.84 15.73 8.06
N ARG A 363 10.98 15.61 8.77
CA ARG A 363 11.85 14.46 8.58
C ARG A 363 11.20 13.21 9.14
N ILE A 364 11.25 12.11 8.40
CA ILE A 364 10.63 10.84 8.79
C ILE A 364 11.37 10.27 10.02
N PRO A 365 10.70 10.11 11.19
CA PRO A 365 11.31 9.59 12.41
C PRO A 365 11.19 8.08 12.58
N SER A 366 10.36 7.40 11.77
CA SER A 366 9.94 6.02 11.95
C SER A 366 9.48 5.43 10.62
N TYR A 367 9.59 4.11 10.45
CA TYR A 367 9.00 3.39 9.30
C TYR A 367 7.47 3.44 9.31
N PHE A 368 6.87 3.75 10.46
CA PHE A 368 5.43 3.87 10.68
C PHE A 368 5.05 5.31 11.11
N ALA A 369 5.78 6.30 10.61
CA ALA A 369 5.62 7.70 10.99
C ALA A 369 4.17 8.18 10.88
N GLY A 370 3.71 8.93 11.90
CA GLY A 370 2.36 9.52 11.93
C GLY A 370 1.27 8.58 12.46
N THR A 371 1.61 7.34 12.83
CA THR A 371 0.69 6.34 13.38
C THR A 371 1.06 5.93 14.79
N GLU A 372 0.17 5.23 15.48
CA GLU A 372 0.44 4.63 16.79
C GLU A 372 1.46 3.48 16.75
N LEU A 373 1.75 2.97 15.56
CA LEU A 373 2.70 1.88 15.32
C LEU A 373 4.17 2.35 15.36
N ALA A 374 4.41 3.66 15.32
CA ALA A 374 5.74 4.25 15.40
C ALA A 374 6.37 4.04 16.78
N SER A 375 7.63 3.60 16.81
CA SER A 375 8.41 3.51 18.06
C SER A 375 8.80 4.91 18.56
N SER A 376 8.79 5.10 19.88
CA SER A 376 9.19 6.35 20.52
C SER A 376 9.81 6.07 21.89
N GLY A 377 10.55 7.04 22.45
CA GLY A 377 11.19 6.89 23.77
C GLY A 377 12.05 5.64 23.88
N LEU A 378 12.07 5.03 25.07
CA LEU A 378 12.64 3.70 25.30
C LEU A 378 11.52 2.64 25.24
N PRO A 379 11.85 1.36 24.93
CA PRO A 379 10.85 0.31 24.91
C PRO A 379 10.32 0.02 26.32
N GLU A 380 9.01 -0.09 26.45
CA GLU A 380 8.32 -0.35 27.71
C GLU A 380 7.23 -1.42 27.56
N GLY A 381 6.75 -2.00 28.68
CA GLY A 381 5.64 -2.94 28.70
C GLY A 381 5.80 -4.10 27.69
N LYS A 382 4.75 -4.36 26.92
CA LYS A 382 4.70 -5.48 25.96
C LYS A 382 5.73 -5.34 24.82
N GLU A 383 6.06 -4.10 24.38
CA GLU A 383 7.13 -3.87 23.40
C GLU A 383 8.48 -4.38 23.93
N LEU A 384 8.81 -4.05 25.18
CA LEU A 384 10.04 -4.53 25.83
C LEU A 384 10.02 -6.04 26.03
N GLU A 385 8.90 -6.64 26.39
CA GLU A 385 8.75 -8.10 26.49
C GLU A 385 9.03 -8.79 25.16
N ILE A 386 8.47 -8.27 24.07
CA ILE A 386 8.70 -8.79 22.70
C ILE A 386 10.17 -8.65 22.32
N LEU A 387 10.79 -7.48 22.51
CA LEU A 387 12.21 -7.27 22.23
C LEU A 387 13.12 -8.22 23.02
N ASN A 388 12.78 -8.52 24.27
CA ASN A 388 13.54 -9.46 25.10
C ASN A 388 13.53 -10.89 24.50
N THR A 389 12.53 -11.28 23.72
CA THR A 389 12.50 -12.59 23.06
C THR A 389 13.54 -12.73 21.94
N VAL A 390 14.07 -11.61 21.46
CA VAL A 390 15.05 -11.54 20.37
C VAL A 390 16.34 -10.79 20.74
N LYS A 391 16.56 -10.53 22.05
CA LYS A 391 17.64 -9.66 22.53
C LYS A 391 19.03 -10.02 22.02
N ASP A 392 19.30 -11.31 21.81
CA ASP A 392 20.60 -11.80 21.34
C ASP A 392 20.77 -11.66 19.81
N LYS A 393 19.73 -11.19 19.10
CA LYS A 393 19.69 -11.05 17.65
C LYS A 393 19.53 -9.59 17.19
N VAL A 394 19.40 -8.65 18.13
CA VAL A 394 19.17 -7.22 17.82
C VAL A 394 20.24 -6.36 18.47
N PRO A 395 20.50 -5.15 17.95
CA PRO A 395 21.47 -4.24 18.55
C PRO A 395 21.11 -3.91 20.01
N PRO A 396 22.06 -3.98 20.97
CA PRO A 396 21.78 -3.69 22.38
C PRO A 396 21.31 -2.24 22.62
N GLU A 397 21.60 -1.34 21.69
CA GLU A 397 21.17 0.06 21.75
C GLU A 397 19.66 0.23 21.72
N VAL A 398 18.89 -0.71 21.14
CA VAL A 398 17.42 -0.65 21.09
C VAL A 398 16.79 -0.64 22.48
N PHE A 399 17.49 -1.14 23.50
CA PHE A 399 17.02 -1.16 24.89
C PHE A 399 17.41 0.09 25.68
N THR A 400 18.39 0.87 25.21
CA THR A 400 19.05 1.90 26.02
C THR A 400 19.05 3.28 25.39
N LYS A 401 18.75 3.38 24.09
CA LYS A 401 18.77 4.64 23.34
C LYS A 401 17.53 4.77 22.46
N GLN A 402 16.91 5.95 22.51
CA GLN A 402 15.94 6.31 21.48
C GLN A 402 16.70 6.65 20.19
N TYR A 403 16.21 6.13 19.05
CA TYR A 403 16.70 6.57 17.74
C TYR A 403 16.30 8.02 17.48
N VAL A 404 17.24 8.81 17.01
CA VAL A 404 17.01 10.19 16.57
C VAL A 404 17.78 10.44 15.27
N ASN A 405 17.10 11.02 14.30
CA ASN A 405 17.76 11.49 13.10
C ASN A 405 18.76 12.59 13.41
N PRO A 406 19.92 12.63 12.72
CA PRO A 406 20.80 13.78 12.78
C PRO A 406 20.08 15.07 12.38
N VAL A 407 20.35 16.16 13.06
CA VAL A 407 19.78 17.48 12.77
C VAL A 407 20.87 18.34 12.11
N GLY A 408 20.52 18.96 10.99
CA GLY A 408 21.36 19.92 10.26
C GLY A 408 20.83 21.35 10.39
N GLY A 409 20.74 22.05 9.25
CA GLY A 409 20.10 23.36 9.11
C GLY A 409 21.02 24.56 9.31
N ASP A 410 22.19 24.36 9.89
CA ASP A 410 23.24 25.37 9.99
C ASP A 410 24.65 24.77 9.87
N ASN A 411 25.61 25.63 9.57
CA ASN A 411 27.02 25.23 9.32
C ASN A 411 27.70 24.58 10.53
N ASN A 412 27.33 24.93 11.77
CA ASN A 412 27.99 24.40 12.96
C ASN A 412 27.52 22.95 13.21
N LYS A 413 26.21 22.70 13.16
CA LYS A 413 25.65 21.36 13.28
C LYS A 413 26.17 20.45 12.15
N MET A 414 26.19 20.92 10.91
CA MET A 414 26.72 20.11 9.81
C MET A 414 28.21 19.80 9.97
N ARG A 415 29.05 20.72 10.50
CA ARG A 415 30.44 20.43 10.82
C ARG A 415 30.59 19.36 11.91
N GLU A 416 29.71 19.36 12.91
CA GLU A 416 29.67 18.31 13.94
C GLU A 416 29.31 16.98 13.32
N ASN A 417 28.25 16.95 12.51
CA ASN A 417 27.81 15.75 11.77
C ASN A 417 28.91 15.18 10.87
N TYR A 418 29.60 16.02 10.09
CA TYR A 418 30.70 15.57 9.23
C TYR A 418 31.90 15.02 10.03
N ARG A 419 32.20 15.60 11.18
CA ARG A 419 33.27 15.13 12.06
C ARG A 419 32.96 13.75 12.63
N GLU A 420 31.72 13.53 13.08
CA GLU A 420 31.27 12.22 13.57
C GLU A 420 31.21 11.21 12.41
N ALA A 421 30.72 11.60 11.23
CA ALA A 421 30.70 10.75 10.05
C ALA A 421 32.12 10.27 9.66
N LEU A 422 33.09 11.17 9.60
CA LEU A 422 34.49 10.81 9.29
C LEU A 422 35.11 9.88 10.34
N LYS A 423 34.78 10.07 11.61
CA LYS A 423 35.20 9.15 12.68
C LYS A 423 34.65 7.75 12.47
N LEU A 424 33.33 7.62 12.24
CA LEU A 424 32.66 6.33 11.98
C LEU A 424 33.20 5.64 10.73
N LEU A 425 33.43 6.39 9.66
CA LEU A 425 34.03 5.88 8.41
C LEU A 425 35.44 5.34 8.64
N LYS A 426 36.27 6.06 9.43
CA LYS A 426 37.60 5.59 9.79
C LYS A 426 37.57 4.31 10.59
N GLU A 427 36.69 4.22 11.57
CA GLU A 427 36.47 2.99 12.36
C GLU A 427 35.96 1.82 11.49
N ALA A 428 35.25 2.12 10.38
CA ALA A 428 34.78 1.14 9.40
C ALA A 428 35.84 0.78 8.33
N GLY A 429 37.08 1.29 8.45
CA GLY A 429 38.18 0.98 7.53
C GLY A 429 38.23 1.85 6.28
N TRP A 430 37.75 3.10 6.36
CA TRP A 430 37.79 4.09 5.29
C TRP A 430 38.53 5.35 5.76
N SER A 431 39.52 5.77 5.02
CA SER A 431 40.33 6.95 5.36
C SER A 431 40.27 8.02 4.30
N LEU A 432 40.23 9.29 4.75
CA LEU A 432 40.28 10.45 3.86
C LEU A 432 41.70 10.69 3.40
N LYS A 433 41.95 10.60 2.08
CA LYS A 433 43.26 10.89 1.44
C LYS A 433 43.07 11.92 0.35
N SER A 434 43.71 13.06 0.51
CA SER A 434 43.64 14.18 -0.46
C SER A 434 42.20 14.58 -0.84
N GLY A 435 41.29 14.58 0.14
CA GLY A 435 39.87 14.93 -0.06
C GLY A 435 38.99 13.81 -0.57
N THR A 436 39.52 12.62 -0.85
CA THR A 436 38.77 11.44 -1.28
C THR A 436 38.78 10.39 -0.19
N LEU A 437 37.62 9.81 0.11
CA LEU A 437 37.51 8.68 1.02
C LEU A 437 37.90 7.39 0.30
N VAL A 438 38.87 6.67 0.83
CA VAL A 438 39.37 5.43 0.23
C VAL A 438 39.33 4.26 1.22
N ASN A 439 39.09 3.06 0.72
CA ASN A 439 39.16 1.85 1.52
C ASN A 439 40.60 1.58 1.96
N ASP A 440 40.81 1.33 3.25
CA ASP A 440 42.16 1.17 3.82
C ASP A 440 42.87 -0.11 3.34
N LYS A 441 42.11 -1.12 2.89
CA LYS A 441 42.63 -2.41 2.41
C LYS A 441 42.84 -2.42 0.90
N SER A 442 41.82 -2.01 0.11
CA SER A 442 41.86 -2.07 -1.35
C SER A 442 42.47 -0.78 -1.98
N GLY A 443 42.40 0.36 -1.28
CA GLY A 443 42.77 1.65 -1.83
C GLY A 443 41.74 2.26 -2.78
N GLU A 444 40.62 1.61 -3.00
CA GLU A 444 39.55 2.06 -3.89
C GLU A 444 38.80 3.26 -3.31
N PRO A 445 38.42 4.25 -4.14
CA PRO A 445 37.63 5.40 -3.70
C PRO A 445 36.20 5.00 -3.39
N PHE A 446 35.56 5.70 -2.42
CA PHE A 446 34.16 5.52 -2.10
C PHE A 446 33.30 6.30 -3.11
N VAL A 447 32.74 5.59 -4.07
CA VAL A 447 31.83 6.12 -5.08
C VAL A 447 30.48 5.44 -4.94
N ILE A 448 29.40 6.23 -5.03
CA ILE A 448 28.00 5.77 -5.02
C ILE A 448 27.39 6.10 -6.38
N GLU A 449 26.99 5.08 -7.14
CA GLU A 449 26.07 5.28 -8.25
C GLU A 449 24.66 5.46 -7.69
N TYR A 450 24.13 6.69 -7.82
CA TYR A 450 22.73 6.96 -7.49
C TYR A 450 21.90 6.85 -8.76
N LEU A 451 21.04 5.85 -8.82
CA LEU A 451 20.18 5.56 -9.98
C LEU A 451 18.82 6.25 -9.84
N ASP A 452 18.40 6.96 -10.88
CA ASP A 452 17.11 7.64 -10.96
C ASP A 452 16.50 7.49 -12.36
N TYR A 453 15.20 7.76 -12.47
CA TYR A 453 14.48 7.81 -13.74
C TYR A 453 14.00 9.22 -14.13
N SER A 454 14.29 10.22 -13.29
CA SER A 454 13.81 11.59 -13.49
C SER A 454 14.78 12.63 -12.94
N ASP A 455 15.09 13.64 -13.73
CA ASP A 455 15.92 14.77 -13.30
C ASP A 455 15.23 15.70 -12.30
N VAL A 456 13.94 15.54 -12.06
CA VAL A 456 13.17 16.33 -11.08
C VAL A 456 13.75 16.21 -9.66
N ASN A 457 14.33 15.05 -9.35
CA ASN A 457 14.91 14.75 -8.04
C ASN A 457 16.28 15.41 -7.82
N SER A 458 16.94 15.91 -8.88
CA SER A 458 18.26 16.57 -8.80
C SER A 458 18.28 17.73 -7.80
N ARG A 459 17.17 18.45 -7.64
CA ARG A 459 17.04 19.60 -6.71
C ARG A 459 17.34 19.30 -5.25
N PHE A 460 17.25 18.03 -4.83
CA PHE A 460 17.59 17.60 -3.47
C PHE A 460 18.69 16.52 -3.43
N VAL A 461 18.89 15.76 -4.51
CA VAL A 461 19.97 14.78 -4.60
C VAL A 461 21.32 15.49 -4.74
N LEU A 462 21.43 16.54 -5.56
CA LEU A 462 22.69 17.27 -5.74
C LEU A 462 23.17 17.99 -4.46
N PRO A 463 22.32 18.67 -3.66
CA PRO A 463 22.73 19.14 -2.34
C PRO A 463 23.23 18.05 -1.40
N TYR A 464 22.61 16.86 -1.42
CA TYR A 464 23.08 15.71 -0.65
C TYR A 464 24.44 15.21 -1.16
N ALA A 465 24.65 15.15 -2.49
CA ALA A 465 25.93 14.82 -3.09
C ALA A 465 27.05 15.79 -2.63
N GLN A 466 26.78 17.11 -2.63
CA GLN A 466 27.71 18.11 -2.12
C GLN A 466 28.03 17.92 -0.63
N SER A 467 27.08 17.50 0.16
CA SER A 467 27.28 17.13 1.57
C SER A 467 28.18 15.90 1.71
N LEU A 468 27.96 14.86 0.91
CA LEU A 468 28.78 13.65 0.89
C LEU A 468 30.25 13.95 0.47
N GLU A 469 30.46 14.88 -0.46
CA GLU A 469 31.82 15.33 -0.83
C GLU A 469 32.61 15.93 0.34
N LYS A 470 31.92 16.55 1.34
CA LYS A 470 32.58 17.06 2.56
C LYS A 470 33.21 15.96 3.42
N ILE A 471 32.74 14.74 3.27
CA ILE A 471 33.32 13.56 3.92
C ILE A 471 34.06 12.65 2.93
N GLY A 472 34.34 13.14 1.72
CA GLY A 472 35.15 12.46 0.71
C GLY A 472 34.45 11.39 -0.10
N ILE A 473 33.11 11.27 0.00
CA ILE A 473 32.29 10.33 -0.76
C ILE A 473 31.79 11.02 -2.03
N LYS A 474 32.04 10.39 -3.19
CA LYS A 474 31.52 10.86 -4.47
C LYS A 474 30.17 10.18 -4.74
N LEU A 475 29.14 10.95 -5.07
CA LEU A 475 27.85 10.44 -5.56
C LEU A 475 27.73 10.79 -7.06
N ASP A 476 27.68 9.74 -7.90
CA ASP A 476 27.44 9.86 -9.34
C ASP A 476 25.92 9.74 -9.59
N TYR A 477 25.28 10.86 -9.88
CA TYR A 477 23.85 10.92 -10.19
C TYR A 477 23.61 10.46 -11.62
N ARG A 478 22.91 9.34 -11.78
CA ARG A 478 22.66 8.70 -13.08
C ARG A 478 21.17 8.58 -13.35
N THR A 479 20.68 9.33 -14.33
CA THR A 479 19.31 9.23 -14.84
C THR A 479 19.27 8.25 -16.02
N VAL A 480 18.29 7.37 -16.02
CA VAL A 480 17.98 6.44 -17.12
C VAL A 480 16.47 6.54 -17.45
N ASP A 481 16.03 5.96 -18.55
CA ASP A 481 14.60 5.88 -18.84
C ASP A 481 13.85 4.97 -17.83
N SER A 482 12.54 5.17 -17.71
CA SER A 482 11.73 4.45 -16.71
C SER A 482 11.81 2.93 -16.84
N SER A 483 11.81 2.39 -18.06
CA SER A 483 11.89 0.94 -18.28
C SER A 483 13.23 0.36 -17.85
N SER A 484 14.33 1.06 -18.16
CA SER A 484 15.67 0.69 -17.69
C SER A 484 15.80 0.80 -16.19
N TYR A 485 15.18 1.82 -15.57
CA TYR A 485 15.16 1.98 -14.11
C TYR A 485 14.44 0.81 -13.45
N GLU A 486 13.24 0.49 -13.89
CA GLU A 486 12.44 -0.62 -13.35
C GLU A 486 13.16 -1.97 -13.47
N GLU A 487 13.77 -2.24 -14.61
CA GLU A 487 14.54 -3.48 -14.83
C GLU A 487 15.75 -3.57 -13.89
N ARG A 488 16.49 -2.47 -13.72
CA ARG A 488 17.64 -2.43 -12.81
C ARG A 488 17.20 -2.50 -11.35
N ALA A 489 16.14 -1.78 -10.97
CA ALA A 489 15.58 -1.81 -9.62
C ALA A 489 15.07 -3.21 -9.28
N ARG A 490 14.35 -3.87 -10.19
CA ARG A 490 13.86 -5.25 -10.05
C ARG A 490 14.98 -6.26 -9.80
N LYS A 491 16.15 -6.07 -10.44
CA LYS A 491 17.36 -6.90 -10.29
C LYS A 491 18.30 -6.44 -9.19
N PHE A 492 17.95 -5.38 -8.46
CA PHE A 492 18.81 -4.76 -7.43
C PHE A 492 20.18 -4.30 -7.97
N ASP A 493 20.21 -3.88 -9.25
CA ASP A 493 21.44 -3.41 -9.90
C ASP A 493 21.61 -1.89 -9.75
N TYR A 494 21.96 -1.47 -8.54
CA TYR A 494 22.27 -0.09 -8.15
C TYR A 494 23.11 -0.09 -6.87
N ASP A 495 23.76 1.04 -6.60
CA ASP A 495 24.36 1.29 -5.29
C ASP A 495 23.35 1.96 -4.34
N MET A 496 22.64 2.98 -4.83
CA MET A 496 21.65 3.72 -4.07
C MET A 496 20.49 4.16 -4.98
N ILE A 497 19.27 4.10 -4.45
CA ILE A 497 18.06 4.65 -5.08
C ILE A 497 17.27 5.48 -4.05
N MET A 498 16.30 6.27 -4.53
CA MET A 498 15.22 6.79 -3.70
C MET A 498 14.00 5.90 -3.89
N THR A 499 13.43 5.45 -2.78
CA THR A 499 12.17 4.74 -2.82
C THR A 499 11.44 4.89 -1.49
N GLY A 500 10.23 4.32 -1.40
CA GLY A 500 9.45 4.36 -0.17
C GLY A 500 8.59 3.11 0.00
N TRP A 501 8.24 2.86 1.25
CA TRP A 501 7.33 1.81 1.65
C TRP A 501 6.13 2.44 2.33
N GLY A 502 4.95 2.23 1.76
CA GLY A 502 3.69 2.53 2.42
C GLY A 502 3.41 1.48 3.49
N GLN A 503 2.91 1.93 4.62
CA GLN A 503 2.47 1.06 5.71
C GLN A 503 0.97 1.22 5.90
N SER A 504 0.33 0.16 6.35
CA SER A 504 -1.05 0.20 6.81
C SER A 504 -1.13 0.36 8.33
N LEU A 505 -2.30 0.64 8.86
CA LEU A 505 -2.56 0.57 10.30
C LEU A 505 -2.65 -0.87 10.83
N SER A 506 -2.65 -1.84 9.93
CA SER A 506 -2.66 -3.27 10.23
C SER A 506 -1.56 -3.98 9.43
N PRO A 507 -0.26 -3.73 9.76
CA PRO A 507 0.86 -4.36 9.05
C PRO A 507 0.84 -5.88 9.22
N GLY A 508 1.22 -6.59 8.14
CA GLY A 508 1.15 -8.05 8.09
C GLY A 508 2.17 -8.66 7.12
N ASN A 509 1.70 -9.47 6.19
CA ASN A 509 2.54 -10.27 5.28
C ASN A 509 3.45 -9.45 4.37
N GLU A 510 3.10 -8.20 4.05
CA GLU A 510 3.95 -7.31 3.26
C GLU A 510 5.29 -7.04 3.93
N GLN A 511 5.38 -7.13 5.27
CA GLN A 511 6.63 -6.95 6.01
C GLN A 511 7.69 -8.00 5.62
N ARG A 512 7.27 -9.22 5.26
CA ARG A 512 8.18 -10.25 4.72
C ARG A 512 8.78 -9.83 3.38
N ASN A 513 7.99 -9.17 2.54
CA ASN A 513 8.46 -8.67 1.24
C ASN A 513 9.37 -7.46 1.38
N TYR A 514 9.14 -6.60 2.40
CA TYR A 514 9.89 -5.37 2.62
C TYR A 514 11.24 -5.61 3.31
N TRP A 515 11.26 -6.47 4.35
CA TRP A 515 12.38 -6.60 5.28
C TRP A 515 12.85 -8.04 5.51
N GLY A 516 12.08 -9.04 5.07
CA GLY A 516 12.37 -10.45 5.36
C GLY A 516 13.60 -10.98 4.62
N SER A 517 14.41 -11.80 5.28
CA SER A 517 15.63 -12.40 4.71
C SER A 517 15.36 -13.20 3.44
N GLN A 518 14.20 -13.85 3.33
CA GLN A 518 13.78 -14.61 2.15
C GLN A 518 13.63 -13.76 0.88
N SER A 519 13.35 -12.47 1.03
CA SER A 519 13.14 -11.53 -0.08
C SER A 519 14.44 -10.87 -0.58
N VAL A 520 15.57 -11.08 0.10
CA VAL A 520 16.88 -10.46 -0.25
C VAL A 520 17.31 -10.75 -1.69
N THR A 521 17.14 -11.99 -2.15
CA THR A 521 17.56 -12.42 -3.50
C THR A 521 16.40 -12.59 -4.45
N GLN A 522 15.18 -12.36 -3.99
CA GLN A 522 13.97 -12.50 -4.81
C GLN A 522 13.83 -11.27 -5.72
N GLU A 523 14.10 -11.42 -7.00
CA GLU A 523 13.88 -10.37 -7.99
C GLU A 523 12.45 -9.83 -7.94
N GLY A 524 12.32 -8.50 -7.97
CA GLY A 524 11.02 -7.83 -7.89
C GLY A 524 10.42 -7.73 -6.49
N SER A 525 11.10 -8.24 -5.45
CA SER A 525 10.70 -7.97 -4.07
C SER A 525 10.92 -6.48 -3.73
N LYS A 526 10.21 -6.00 -2.73
CA LYS A 526 10.39 -4.63 -2.23
C LYS A 526 11.48 -4.51 -1.15
N ASN A 527 12.28 -5.55 -0.95
CA ASN A 527 13.46 -5.48 -0.08
C ASN A 527 14.62 -4.74 -0.79
N TYR A 528 14.37 -3.49 -1.14
CA TYR A 528 15.32 -2.66 -1.88
C TYR A 528 16.66 -2.49 -1.16
N ALA A 529 16.64 -2.39 0.16
CA ALA A 529 17.87 -2.28 0.95
C ALA A 529 18.68 -3.59 0.98
N GLY A 530 18.06 -4.75 0.79
CA GLY A 530 18.73 -6.05 0.94
C GLY A 530 18.91 -6.47 2.40
N ILE A 531 17.91 -6.22 3.23
CA ILE A 531 17.90 -6.60 4.65
C ILE A 531 17.77 -8.11 4.78
N GLY A 532 18.75 -8.73 5.42
CA GLY A 532 18.74 -10.16 5.78
C GLY A 532 19.19 -10.32 7.22
N ASP A 533 18.27 -10.14 8.17
CA ASP A 533 18.54 -10.07 9.60
C ASP A 533 17.61 -11.00 10.39
N PRO A 534 18.15 -11.99 11.11
CA PRO A 534 17.33 -12.94 11.87
C PRO A 534 16.52 -12.31 13.02
N GLY A 535 16.94 -11.16 13.54
CA GLY A 535 16.18 -10.40 14.54
C GLY A 535 14.96 -9.74 13.92
N VAL A 536 15.13 -9.14 12.72
CA VAL A 536 14.05 -8.57 11.93
C VAL A 536 13.06 -9.66 11.52
N ASP A 537 13.51 -10.83 11.03
CA ASP A 537 12.62 -11.94 10.66
C ASP A 537 11.75 -12.40 11.83
N ALA A 538 12.35 -12.55 13.01
CA ALA A 538 11.63 -12.98 14.20
C ALA A 538 10.58 -11.93 14.66
N LEU A 539 10.85 -10.64 14.47
CA LEU A 539 9.89 -9.57 14.78
C LEU A 539 8.78 -9.47 13.73
N ILE A 540 9.08 -9.72 12.46
CA ILE A 540 8.07 -9.82 11.39
C ILE A 540 7.04 -10.89 11.74
N ASP A 541 7.47 -12.07 12.21
CA ASP A 541 6.55 -13.12 12.63
C ASP A 541 5.70 -12.69 13.84
N LYS A 542 6.25 -11.91 14.78
CA LYS A 542 5.46 -11.36 15.90
C LYS A 542 4.38 -10.37 15.42
N VAL A 543 4.65 -9.62 14.36
CA VAL A 543 3.66 -8.72 13.73
C VAL A 543 2.55 -9.53 13.05
N ILE A 544 2.93 -10.47 12.18
CA ILE A 544 1.98 -11.26 11.37
C ILE A 544 1.04 -12.11 12.25
N PHE A 545 1.59 -12.74 13.29
CA PHE A 545 0.85 -13.64 14.18
C PHE A 545 0.38 -12.96 15.47
N ALA A 546 0.31 -11.63 15.51
CA ALA A 546 -0.20 -10.90 16.67
C ALA A 546 -1.66 -11.31 16.97
N PRO A 547 -1.99 -11.77 18.17
CA PRO A 547 -3.34 -12.26 18.49
C PRO A 547 -4.36 -11.15 18.70
N ASP A 548 -3.92 -9.92 18.96
CA ASP A 548 -4.74 -8.76 19.28
C ASP A 548 -4.04 -7.47 18.87
N HIS A 549 -4.80 -6.37 18.86
CA HIS A 549 -4.31 -5.04 18.46
C HIS A 549 -3.14 -4.55 19.31
N ASP A 550 -3.19 -4.71 20.63
CA ASP A 550 -2.11 -4.28 21.54
C ASP A 550 -0.79 -5.02 21.26
N THR A 551 -0.89 -6.33 20.96
CA THR A 551 0.28 -7.11 20.54
C THR A 551 0.79 -6.68 19.17
N LEU A 552 -0.09 -6.38 18.21
CA LEU A 552 0.28 -5.86 16.89
C LEU A 552 1.04 -4.54 17.02
N VAL A 553 0.49 -3.59 17.76
CA VAL A 553 1.13 -2.28 18.01
C VAL A 553 2.52 -2.47 18.65
N SER A 554 2.59 -3.29 19.68
CA SER A 554 3.83 -3.53 20.43
C SER A 554 4.89 -4.25 19.58
N ALA A 555 4.50 -5.25 18.79
CA ALA A 555 5.39 -5.97 17.88
C ALA A 555 5.89 -5.08 16.75
N THR A 556 5.03 -4.23 16.21
CA THR A 556 5.38 -3.28 15.15
C THR A 556 6.35 -2.21 15.66
N ARG A 557 6.13 -1.67 16.88
CA ARG A 557 7.09 -0.76 17.52
C ARG A 557 8.44 -1.41 17.73
N ALA A 558 8.47 -2.66 18.16
CA ALA A 558 9.71 -3.42 18.30
C ALA A 558 10.44 -3.58 16.97
N LEU A 559 9.71 -3.94 15.90
CA LEU A 559 10.25 -4.04 14.55
C LEU A 559 10.80 -2.70 14.05
N ASP A 560 10.00 -1.63 14.16
CA ASP A 560 10.39 -0.26 13.78
C ASP A 560 11.69 0.18 14.46
N ARG A 561 11.76 -0.03 15.78
CA ARG A 561 12.94 0.31 16.59
C ARG A 561 14.20 -0.41 16.11
N VAL A 562 14.10 -1.69 15.78
CA VAL A 562 15.24 -2.48 15.27
C VAL A 562 15.64 -2.03 13.88
N LEU A 563 14.68 -1.79 12.98
CA LEU A 563 14.96 -1.26 11.63
C LEU A 563 15.67 0.09 11.69
N LEU A 564 15.21 1.00 12.55
CA LEU A 564 15.84 2.32 12.77
C LEU A 564 17.25 2.18 13.36
N ALA A 565 17.44 1.33 14.37
CA ALA A 565 18.73 1.16 15.05
C ALA A 565 19.83 0.66 14.11
N HIS A 566 19.48 -0.04 13.05
CA HIS A 566 20.44 -0.51 12.04
C HIS A 566 20.84 0.53 10.99
N ASP A 567 20.20 1.71 10.97
CA ASP A 567 20.41 2.73 9.91
C ASP A 567 20.37 2.13 8.49
N TYR A 568 19.39 1.25 8.21
CA TYR A 568 19.30 0.59 6.90
C TYR A 568 19.07 1.56 5.76
N VAL A 569 18.49 2.73 6.05
CA VAL A 569 18.19 3.79 5.09
C VAL A 569 18.57 5.15 5.64
N VAL A 570 18.63 6.18 4.76
CA VAL A 570 18.70 7.58 5.15
C VAL A 570 17.28 8.15 5.03
N PRO A 571 16.53 8.29 6.16
CA PRO A 571 15.15 8.76 6.12
C PRO A 571 15.06 10.17 5.53
N GLN A 572 14.08 10.36 4.65
CA GLN A 572 13.83 11.63 3.99
C GLN A 572 12.73 12.42 4.71
N TRP A 573 11.60 12.68 4.05
CA TRP A 573 10.54 13.54 4.56
C TRP A 573 9.16 12.98 4.25
N TYR A 574 8.18 13.44 5.02
CA TYR A 574 6.78 13.16 4.81
C TYR A 574 5.93 14.41 5.10
N SER A 575 4.68 14.37 4.66
CA SER A 575 3.67 15.36 5.00
C SER A 575 2.63 14.73 5.92
N ARG A 576 2.20 15.46 6.95
CA ARG A 576 1.06 15.05 7.79
C ARG A 576 -0.28 15.38 7.16
N VAL A 577 -0.26 16.10 6.04
CA VAL A 577 -1.46 16.49 5.32
C VAL A 577 -1.35 16.11 3.86
N ASP A 578 -2.44 15.68 3.31
CA ASP A 578 -2.65 15.58 1.88
C ASP A 578 -3.22 16.91 1.38
N ARG A 579 -2.79 17.33 0.19
CA ARG A 579 -3.13 18.64 -0.37
C ARG A 579 -3.97 18.46 -1.60
N TYR A 580 -5.14 19.08 -1.57
CA TYR A 580 -6.12 18.98 -2.63
C TYR A 580 -6.42 20.36 -3.20
N VAL A 581 -6.54 20.41 -4.54
CA VAL A 581 -6.94 21.61 -5.27
C VAL A 581 -8.03 21.21 -6.24
N TYR A 582 -9.18 21.89 -6.18
CA TYR A 582 -10.32 21.53 -7.02
C TYR A 582 -11.17 22.75 -7.38
N TRP A 583 -11.82 22.68 -8.52
CA TRP A 583 -12.85 23.60 -8.91
C TRP A 583 -14.10 23.36 -8.08
N ASP A 584 -14.69 24.41 -7.48
CA ASP A 584 -15.86 24.34 -6.59
C ASP A 584 -17.17 24.07 -7.35
N ARG A 585 -17.22 22.90 -8.02
CA ARG A 585 -18.37 22.41 -8.79
C ARG A 585 -19.09 21.26 -8.11
N PHE A 586 -18.72 20.95 -6.87
CA PHE A 586 -19.13 19.71 -6.23
C PHE A 586 -19.82 19.96 -4.89
N GLY A 587 -20.79 19.10 -4.61
CA GLY A 587 -21.30 18.86 -3.27
C GLY A 587 -20.53 17.74 -2.61
N ARG A 588 -20.51 17.74 -1.29
CA ARG A 588 -19.87 16.69 -0.47
C ARG A 588 -20.70 16.39 0.78
N PRO A 589 -20.58 15.20 1.39
CA PRO A 589 -21.27 14.86 2.62
C PRO A 589 -20.99 15.85 3.74
N ALA A 590 -21.97 16.05 4.63
CA ALA A 590 -21.81 16.90 5.82
C ALA A 590 -20.74 16.33 6.78
N LYS A 591 -20.69 15.00 6.90
CA LYS A 591 -19.64 14.28 7.59
C LYS A 591 -18.74 13.63 6.54
N MET A 592 -17.48 14.03 6.47
CA MET A 592 -16.48 13.41 5.61
C MET A 592 -15.93 12.14 6.24
N PRO A 593 -15.40 11.20 5.45
CA PRO A 593 -14.65 10.06 5.97
C PRO A 593 -13.46 10.53 6.82
N GLU A 594 -13.09 9.77 7.83
CA GLU A 594 -12.00 10.13 8.73
C GLU A 594 -10.62 9.84 8.14
N TYR A 595 -10.52 8.81 7.28
CA TYR A 595 -9.26 8.29 6.76
C TYR A 595 -9.08 8.50 5.24
N ASP A 596 -10.05 9.10 4.57
CA ASP A 596 -10.00 9.37 3.14
C ASP A 596 -10.70 10.70 2.81
N PHE A 597 -10.21 11.43 1.81
CA PHE A 597 -10.86 12.66 1.33
C PHE A 597 -12.20 12.39 0.63
N GLY A 598 -12.47 11.14 0.29
CA GLY A 598 -13.71 10.65 -0.27
C GLY A 598 -14.00 11.10 -1.70
N PHE A 599 -13.09 11.85 -2.34
CA PHE A 599 -13.26 12.28 -3.73
C PHE A 599 -12.67 11.22 -4.70
N PRO A 600 -13.35 10.88 -5.79
CA PRO A 600 -14.71 11.32 -6.21
C PRO A 600 -15.84 10.46 -5.61
N THR A 601 -15.54 9.41 -4.85
CA THR A 601 -16.43 8.31 -4.49
C THR A 601 -17.72 8.75 -3.81
N VAL A 602 -17.64 9.67 -2.83
CA VAL A 602 -18.81 10.11 -2.04
C VAL A 602 -19.25 11.54 -2.35
N TRP A 603 -18.54 12.24 -3.26
CA TRP A 603 -18.91 13.56 -3.72
C TRP A 603 -19.89 13.47 -4.89
N TRP A 604 -20.54 14.59 -5.24
CA TRP A 604 -21.47 14.67 -6.37
C TRP A 604 -21.34 15.99 -7.13
N TYR A 605 -21.82 16.02 -8.36
CA TYR A 605 -21.87 17.25 -9.15
C TYR A 605 -22.97 18.17 -8.63
N ASP A 606 -22.60 19.41 -8.27
CA ASP A 606 -23.49 20.46 -7.81
C ASP A 606 -23.72 21.48 -8.94
N GLN A 607 -24.89 21.42 -9.55
CA GLN A 607 -25.22 22.28 -10.69
C GLN A 607 -25.19 23.76 -10.32
N ALA A 608 -25.67 24.14 -9.13
CA ALA A 608 -25.72 25.54 -8.70
C ALA A 608 -24.31 26.11 -8.50
N LYS A 609 -23.39 25.34 -7.94
CA LYS A 609 -21.97 25.72 -7.83
C LYS A 609 -21.29 25.79 -9.20
N ALA A 610 -21.53 24.82 -10.07
CA ALA A 610 -20.98 24.81 -11.42
C ALA A 610 -21.41 25.99 -12.27
N ASP A 611 -22.68 26.43 -12.13
CA ASP A 611 -23.23 27.58 -12.87
C ASP A 611 -22.59 28.93 -12.47
N ARG A 612 -22.04 29.03 -11.24
CA ARG A 612 -21.30 30.23 -10.80
C ARG A 612 -19.94 30.38 -11.48
N ILE A 613 -19.41 29.29 -12.00
CA ILE A 613 -18.02 29.20 -12.51
C ILE A 613 -17.97 29.34 -14.04
N LYS A 614 -19.13 29.45 -14.69
CA LYS A 614 -19.22 29.60 -16.16
C LYS A 614 -18.65 30.91 -16.68
#